data_e71dd644eed7b9538b5461e100e5867e
#
_entry.id   e71dd644eed7b9538b5461e100e5867e
#
_cell.length_a   1.000
_cell.length_b   1.000
_cell.length_c   1.000
_cell.angle_alpha   90.00
_cell.angle_beta   90.00
_cell.angle_gamma   90.00
#
_symmetry.space_group_name_H-M   'P 1'
#
loop_
_entity.id
_entity.type
_entity.pdbx_description
1 polymer ?
#
loop_
_entity_poly.entity_id
_entity_poly.type
_entity_poly.pdbx_seq_one_letter_code
_entity_poly.pdbx_strand_id
1 'polypeptide(L)'
;QAVLSLVLGVLSIFCFFTVYLFWIPLGGLIFGWIARKEIAKSPKERLGLGMAQTGMLLSLVFGVLGCGWVMYTYLAEAPPGYKLITFAELQPDPSEPKLIPQFARDLEEKKVFVWGYMVPGEKQYGITDFVLVEQLSHCQFCQSQLRPTQMIEIHFKNGLSVDYSTKRIGVGGVFTSNPDVLKQQFGGIVYRIEADTVR
;
A
#
# COMPACT_ATOMS: atom_id res chain seq x y z
N GLN A 1 -9.55 10.24 34.66
CA GLN A 1 -9.66 9.12 33.67
C GLN A 1 -10.81 9.36 32.72
N ALA A 2 -12.00 9.83 33.12
CA ALA A 2 -13.11 10.13 32.22
C ALA A 2 -12.78 11.20 31.18
N VAL A 3 -12.08 12.27 31.54
CA VAL A 3 -11.61 13.31 30.63
C VAL A 3 -10.59 12.73 29.62
N LEU A 4 -9.68 11.86 30.08
CA LEU A 4 -8.71 11.21 29.21
C LEU A 4 -9.37 10.30 28.17
N SER A 5 -10.40 9.55 28.57
CA SER A 5 -11.21 8.74 27.65
C SER A 5 -11.89 9.61 26.59
N LEU A 6 -12.43 10.76 26.96
CA LEU A 6 -13.07 11.70 26.02
C LEU A 6 -12.05 12.26 25.03
N VAL A 7 -10.87 12.69 25.51
CA VAL A 7 -9.80 13.22 24.65
C VAL A 7 -9.32 12.16 23.66
N LEU A 8 -9.08 10.94 24.13
CA LEU A 8 -8.68 9.83 23.26
C LEU A 8 -9.79 9.45 22.27
N GLY A 9 -11.06 9.53 22.68
CA GLY A 9 -12.20 9.32 21.82
C GLY A 9 -12.26 10.33 20.66
N VAL A 10 -12.01 11.61 20.94
CA VAL A 10 -11.94 12.64 19.90
C VAL A 10 -10.73 12.45 19.01
N LEU A 11 -9.55 12.13 19.58
CA LEU A 11 -8.33 11.87 18.81
C LEU A 11 -8.43 10.62 17.94
N SER A 12 -9.38 9.72 18.20
CA SER A 12 -9.62 8.53 17.39
C SER A 12 -10.02 8.85 15.95
N ILE A 13 -10.41 10.10 15.64
CA ILE A 13 -10.66 10.55 14.26
C ILE A 13 -9.43 10.41 13.37
N PHE A 14 -8.23 10.50 13.94
CA PHE A 14 -6.99 10.33 13.19
C PHE A 14 -6.73 8.89 12.67
N CYS A 15 -7.52 7.90 13.13
CA CYS A 15 -7.45 6.53 12.59
C CYS A 15 -7.85 6.44 11.11
N PHE A 16 -8.53 7.45 10.57
CA PHE A 16 -8.83 7.52 9.14
C PHE A 16 -7.59 7.77 8.26
N PHE A 17 -6.51 8.29 8.83
CA PHE A 17 -5.30 8.61 8.07
C PHE A 17 -4.29 7.46 8.02
N THR A 18 -4.24 6.62 9.06
CA THR A 18 -3.27 5.53 9.12
C THR A 18 -3.65 4.45 10.13
N VAL A 19 -3.37 3.20 9.77
CA VAL A 19 -3.57 2.02 10.64
C VAL A 19 -2.72 2.11 11.93
N TYR A 20 -1.55 2.73 11.87
CA TYR A 20 -0.66 2.83 13.04
C TYR A 20 -1.27 3.56 14.23
N LEU A 21 -2.30 4.39 14.02
CA LEU A 21 -2.99 5.11 15.08
C LEU A 21 -4.13 4.31 15.75
N PHE A 22 -4.28 3.03 15.40
CA PHE A 22 -5.28 2.13 16.01
C PHE A 22 -5.17 2.03 17.55
N TRP A 23 -3.99 2.27 18.09
CA TRP A 23 -3.76 2.27 19.54
C TRP A 23 -4.53 3.37 20.28
N ILE A 24 -4.90 4.47 19.60
CA ILE A 24 -5.62 5.61 20.19
C ILE A 24 -7.05 5.21 20.62
N PRO A 25 -7.91 4.67 19.73
CA PRO A 25 -9.25 4.22 20.13
C PRO A 25 -9.20 3.07 21.13
N LEU A 26 -8.21 2.19 21.06
CA LEU A 26 -8.03 1.12 22.02
C LEU A 26 -7.76 1.71 23.43
N GLY A 27 -6.89 2.70 23.52
CA GLY A 27 -6.65 3.46 24.77
C GLY A 27 -7.91 4.12 25.30
N GLY A 28 -8.68 4.77 24.43
CA GLY A 28 -9.95 5.42 24.79
C GLY A 28 -10.98 4.44 25.39
N LEU A 29 -11.09 3.25 24.83
CA LEU A 29 -11.95 2.17 25.36
C LEU A 29 -11.48 1.68 26.74
N ILE A 30 -10.17 1.43 26.91
CA ILE A 30 -9.60 0.94 28.15
C ILE A 30 -9.80 1.97 29.27
N PHE A 31 -9.43 3.22 29.05
CA PHE A 31 -9.58 4.29 30.06
C PHE A 31 -11.04 4.60 30.35
N GLY A 32 -11.91 4.52 29.35
CA GLY A 32 -13.35 4.67 29.54
C GLY A 32 -13.95 3.56 30.40
N TRP A 33 -13.50 2.32 30.20
CA TRP A 33 -13.94 1.18 30.98
C TRP A 33 -13.46 1.25 32.45
N ILE A 34 -12.20 1.65 32.66
CA ILE A 34 -11.65 1.86 34.00
C ILE A 34 -12.40 2.99 34.72
N ALA A 35 -12.61 4.15 34.06
CA ALA A 35 -13.37 5.28 34.60
C ALA A 35 -14.79 4.85 34.98
N ARG A 36 -15.48 4.08 34.17
CA ARG A 36 -16.81 3.55 34.47
C ARG A 36 -16.82 2.69 35.73
N LYS A 37 -15.81 1.79 35.88
CA LYS A 37 -15.68 0.97 37.10
C LYS A 37 -15.44 1.80 38.38
N GLU A 38 -14.61 2.83 38.30
CA GLU A 38 -14.32 3.69 39.45
C GLU A 38 -15.55 4.51 39.86
N ILE A 39 -16.25 5.12 38.91
CA ILE A 39 -17.46 5.89 39.16
C ILE A 39 -18.58 5.01 39.71
N ALA A 40 -18.67 3.74 39.29
CA ALA A 40 -19.64 2.79 39.83
C ALA A 40 -19.42 2.49 41.35
N LYS A 41 -18.17 2.62 41.83
CA LYS A 41 -17.83 2.45 43.27
C LYS A 41 -18.11 3.68 44.13
N SER A 42 -18.23 4.88 43.51
CA SER A 42 -18.41 6.14 44.19
C SER A 42 -19.61 6.92 43.63
N PRO A 43 -20.85 6.62 44.04
CA PRO A 43 -22.08 7.15 43.41
C PRO A 43 -22.23 8.68 43.50
N LYS A 44 -21.47 9.37 44.36
CA LYS A 44 -21.53 10.81 44.51
C LYS A 44 -20.89 11.63 43.38
N GLU A 45 -20.08 11.01 42.53
CA GLU A 45 -19.37 11.68 41.40
C GLU A 45 -19.99 11.32 40.03
N ARG A 46 -21.30 11.47 39.89
CA ARG A 46 -22.00 11.15 38.63
C ARG A 46 -21.62 12.02 37.42
N LEU A 47 -20.95 13.15 37.64
CA LEU A 47 -20.59 14.10 36.58
C LEU A 47 -19.58 13.52 35.54
N GLY A 48 -18.79 12.51 35.89
CA GLY A 48 -17.82 11.90 34.99
C GLY A 48 -18.37 10.73 34.14
N LEU A 49 -19.52 10.16 34.46
CA LEU A 49 -20.05 8.97 33.77
C LEU A 49 -20.40 9.28 32.32
N GLY A 50 -21.04 10.42 32.05
CA GLY A 50 -21.37 10.83 30.69
C GLY A 50 -20.13 11.03 29.82
N MET A 51 -19.08 11.66 30.36
CA MET A 51 -17.81 11.85 29.64
C MET A 51 -17.11 10.53 29.33
N ALA A 52 -17.10 9.58 30.26
CA ALA A 52 -16.52 8.27 30.06
C ALA A 52 -17.29 7.47 28.98
N GLN A 53 -18.63 7.53 29.02
CA GLN A 53 -19.46 6.84 28.03
C GLN A 53 -19.34 7.44 26.63
N THR A 54 -19.36 8.77 26.50
CA THR A 54 -19.16 9.46 25.22
C THR A 54 -17.76 9.20 24.66
N GLY A 55 -16.72 9.22 25.49
CA GLY A 55 -15.37 8.88 25.06
C GLY A 55 -15.25 7.46 24.53
N MET A 56 -15.86 6.47 25.22
CA MET A 56 -15.91 5.07 24.75
C MET A 56 -16.68 4.94 23.44
N LEU A 57 -17.84 5.60 23.33
CA LEU A 57 -18.66 5.54 22.12
C LEU A 57 -17.92 6.13 20.91
N LEU A 58 -17.30 7.29 21.08
CA LEU A 58 -16.48 7.92 20.04
C LEU A 58 -15.31 7.03 19.64
N SER A 59 -14.58 6.46 20.60
CA SER A 59 -13.48 5.55 20.32
C SER A 59 -13.94 4.31 19.55
N LEU A 60 -15.09 3.75 19.90
CA LEU A 60 -15.65 2.61 19.20
C LEU A 60 -16.04 2.96 17.76
N VAL A 61 -16.81 4.05 17.60
CA VAL A 61 -17.33 4.47 16.29
C VAL A 61 -16.17 4.83 15.35
N PHE A 62 -15.27 5.72 15.78
CA PHE A 62 -14.14 6.14 14.94
C PHE A 62 -13.09 5.03 14.76
N GLY A 63 -12.90 4.16 15.73
CA GLY A 63 -12.03 3.00 15.59
C GLY A 63 -12.54 2.03 14.53
N VAL A 64 -13.83 1.64 14.59
CA VAL A 64 -14.43 0.72 13.61
C VAL A 64 -14.51 1.34 12.22
N LEU A 65 -15.03 2.59 12.11
CA LEU A 65 -15.14 3.27 10.82
C LEU A 65 -13.76 3.59 10.21
N GLY A 66 -12.80 4.02 11.02
CA GLY A 66 -11.45 4.32 10.56
C GLY A 66 -10.73 3.07 10.05
N CYS A 67 -10.77 1.98 10.81
CA CYS A 67 -10.21 0.71 10.36
C CYS A 67 -10.92 0.17 9.12
N GLY A 68 -12.25 0.26 9.07
CA GLY A 68 -13.03 -0.14 7.91
C GLY A 68 -12.67 0.66 6.65
N TRP A 69 -12.50 1.96 6.80
CA TRP A 69 -12.09 2.85 5.71
C TRP A 69 -10.68 2.53 5.19
N VAL A 70 -9.71 2.37 6.09
CA VAL A 70 -8.34 2.04 5.69
C VAL A 70 -8.27 0.66 5.04
N MET A 71 -9.02 -0.33 5.57
CA MET A 71 -9.11 -1.65 4.96
C MET A 71 -9.76 -1.59 3.57
N TYR A 72 -10.83 -0.81 3.44
CA TYR A 72 -11.49 -0.60 2.14
C TYR A 72 -10.54 0.05 1.12
N THR A 73 -9.82 1.10 1.48
CA THR A 73 -8.86 1.76 0.59
C THR A 73 -7.74 0.82 0.16
N TYR A 74 -7.21 0.03 1.10
CA TYR A 74 -6.18 -0.98 0.80
C TYR A 74 -6.67 -2.07 -0.16
N LEU A 75 -7.88 -2.60 0.06
CA LEU A 75 -8.49 -3.61 -0.82
C LEU A 75 -8.89 -3.04 -2.19
N ALA A 76 -9.20 -1.73 -2.25
CA ALA A 76 -9.55 -1.05 -3.49
C ALA A 76 -8.33 -0.64 -4.34
N GLU A 77 -7.09 -0.76 -3.81
CA GLU A 77 -5.87 -0.43 -4.55
C GLU A 77 -5.65 -1.32 -5.78
N ALA A 78 -6.09 -2.58 -5.73
CA ALA A 78 -6.04 -3.49 -6.87
C ALA A 78 -7.45 -3.83 -7.37
N PRO A 79 -7.64 -4.05 -8.68
CA PRO A 79 -8.89 -4.57 -9.22
C PRO A 79 -9.18 -5.99 -8.70
N PRO A 80 -10.46 -6.40 -8.62
CA PRO A 80 -10.79 -7.76 -8.21
C PRO A 80 -10.16 -8.79 -9.15
N GLY A 81 -9.59 -9.85 -8.56
CA GLY A 81 -8.91 -10.91 -9.29
C GLY A 81 -7.41 -10.69 -9.55
N TYR A 82 -6.87 -9.56 -9.14
CA TYR A 82 -5.42 -9.28 -9.20
C TYR A 82 -4.82 -9.31 -7.80
N LYS A 83 -3.61 -9.85 -7.69
CA LYS A 83 -2.81 -9.77 -6.47
C LYS A 83 -2.00 -8.47 -6.50
N LEU A 84 -2.24 -7.60 -5.52
CA LEU A 84 -1.40 -6.41 -5.35
C LEU A 84 0.02 -6.83 -4.99
N ILE A 85 1.00 -6.27 -5.68
CA ILE A 85 2.42 -6.48 -5.43
C ILE A 85 3.16 -5.14 -5.33
N THR A 86 4.29 -5.17 -4.66
CA THR A 86 5.18 -4.01 -4.50
C THR A 86 6.56 -4.29 -5.08
N PHE A 87 7.28 -3.26 -5.48
CA PHE A 87 8.66 -3.41 -5.96
C PHE A 87 9.59 -3.99 -4.89
N ALA A 88 9.34 -3.69 -3.60
CA ALA A 88 10.12 -4.21 -2.48
C ALA A 88 10.06 -5.74 -2.39
N GLU A 89 8.89 -6.35 -2.67
CA GLU A 89 8.70 -7.80 -2.65
C GLU A 89 9.41 -8.52 -3.80
N LEU A 90 9.73 -7.78 -4.88
CA LEU A 90 10.43 -8.30 -6.05
C LEU A 90 11.95 -8.19 -5.94
N GLN A 91 12.48 -7.53 -4.88
CA GLN A 91 13.92 -7.41 -4.70
C GLN A 91 14.52 -8.70 -4.18
N PRO A 92 15.69 -9.13 -4.73
CA PRO A 92 16.42 -10.28 -4.22
C PRO A 92 16.98 -10.01 -2.83
N ASP A 93 17.24 -11.08 -2.08
CA ASP A 93 17.95 -10.99 -0.82
C ASP A 93 19.35 -10.36 -1.05
N PRO A 94 19.77 -9.40 -0.22
CA PRO A 94 21.11 -8.80 -0.30
C PRO A 94 22.25 -9.82 -0.24
N SER A 95 22.05 -10.96 0.41
CA SER A 95 23.03 -12.05 0.47
C SER A 95 23.14 -12.85 -0.84
N GLU A 96 22.05 -12.86 -1.66
CA GLU A 96 21.97 -13.60 -2.90
C GLU A 96 21.41 -12.76 -4.06
N PRO A 97 22.09 -11.67 -4.46
CA PRO A 97 21.54 -10.67 -5.39
C PRO A 97 21.30 -11.18 -6.82
N LYS A 98 21.78 -12.37 -7.14
CA LYS A 98 21.59 -13.02 -8.46
C LYS A 98 20.39 -13.98 -8.50
N LEU A 99 19.72 -14.21 -7.38
CA LEU A 99 18.57 -15.09 -7.30
C LEU A 99 17.28 -14.28 -7.30
N ILE A 100 16.32 -14.71 -8.13
CA ILE A 100 14.96 -14.15 -8.08
C ILE A 100 14.31 -14.62 -6.77
N PRO A 101 13.66 -13.70 -6.00
CA PRO A 101 12.96 -14.06 -4.77
C PRO A 101 11.93 -15.17 -5.00
N GLN A 102 11.75 -16.03 -4.02
CA GLN A 102 10.73 -17.08 -4.10
C GLN A 102 9.33 -16.49 -4.36
N PHE A 103 9.03 -15.35 -3.74
CA PHE A 103 7.79 -14.62 -3.97
C PHE A 103 7.55 -14.31 -5.46
N ALA A 104 8.57 -13.82 -6.17
CA ALA A 104 8.45 -13.50 -7.60
C ALA A 104 8.26 -14.76 -8.46
N ARG A 105 8.89 -15.89 -8.10
CA ARG A 105 8.67 -17.18 -8.75
C ARG A 105 7.25 -17.69 -8.56
N ASP A 106 6.69 -17.50 -7.35
CA ASP A 106 5.32 -17.90 -7.03
C ASP A 106 4.27 -17.06 -7.75
N LEU A 107 4.67 -15.93 -8.36
CA LEU A 107 3.81 -15.06 -9.16
C LEU A 107 3.79 -15.41 -10.64
N GLU A 108 4.63 -16.33 -11.10
CA GLU A 108 4.70 -16.72 -12.51
C GLU A 108 3.32 -17.10 -13.04
N GLU A 109 2.95 -16.53 -14.20
CA GLU A 109 1.65 -16.70 -14.88
C GLU A 109 0.41 -16.24 -14.06
N LYS A 110 0.60 -15.56 -12.92
CA LYS A 110 -0.52 -15.04 -12.12
C LYS A 110 -0.85 -13.62 -12.49
N LYS A 111 -2.12 -13.25 -12.28
CA LYS A 111 -2.59 -11.87 -12.41
C LYS A 111 -2.14 -11.04 -11.22
N VAL A 112 -1.32 -10.04 -11.51
CA VAL A 112 -0.79 -9.10 -10.52
C VAL A 112 -1.22 -7.68 -10.86
N PHE A 113 -1.19 -6.82 -9.85
CA PHE A 113 -1.39 -5.39 -9.99
C PHE A 113 -0.29 -4.65 -9.25
N VAL A 114 0.34 -3.68 -9.91
CA VAL A 114 1.46 -2.92 -9.35
C VAL A 114 1.28 -1.43 -9.61
N TRP A 115 1.64 -0.64 -8.61
CA TRP A 115 1.69 0.81 -8.73
C TRP A 115 3.12 1.29 -8.94
N GLY A 116 3.32 2.16 -9.94
CA GLY A 116 4.64 2.73 -10.21
C GLY A 116 4.57 3.98 -11.06
N TYR A 117 5.71 4.40 -11.57
CA TYR A 117 5.88 5.54 -12.46
C TYR A 117 6.43 5.08 -13.80
N MET A 118 5.93 5.69 -14.87
CA MET A 118 6.45 5.43 -16.22
C MET A 118 7.82 6.07 -16.39
N VAL A 119 8.78 5.30 -16.87
CA VAL A 119 10.05 5.87 -17.34
C VAL A 119 9.78 6.60 -18.66
N PRO A 120 10.23 7.88 -18.81
CA PRO A 120 10.03 8.62 -20.04
C PRO A 120 10.73 7.94 -21.21
N GLY A 121 9.99 7.71 -22.29
CA GLY A 121 10.48 7.17 -23.56
C GLY A 121 10.39 8.22 -24.68
N GLU A 122 10.64 7.79 -25.90
CA GLU A 122 10.55 8.66 -27.10
C GLU A 122 9.10 9.06 -27.43
N LYS A 123 8.15 8.15 -27.19
CA LYS A 123 6.72 8.38 -27.45
C LYS A 123 6.05 8.94 -26.22
N GLN A 124 5.17 9.94 -26.43
CA GLN A 124 4.37 10.52 -25.37
C GLN A 124 2.89 10.11 -25.43
N TYR A 125 2.41 9.60 -26.57
CA TYR A 125 1.02 9.23 -26.79
C TYR A 125 0.92 7.82 -27.35
N GLY A 126 -0.14 7.11 -27.01
CA GLY A 126 -0.43 5.79 -27.54
C GLY A 126 0.66 4.75 -27.23
N ILE A 127 1.21 4.80 -26.04
CA ILE A 127 2.30 3.93 -25.61
C ILE A 127 1.74 2.55 -25.31
N THR A 128 2.28 1.54 -25.96
CA THR A 128 1.94 0.13 -25.75
C THR A 128 2.96 -0.62 -24.90
N ASP A 129 4.20 -0.12 -24.90
CA ASP A 129 5.34 -0.75 -24.23
C ASP A 129 6.12 0.31 -23.47
N PHE A 130 6.37 0.09 -22.20
CA PHE A 130 7.14 1.00 -21.36
C PHE A 130 7.70 0.29 -20.13
N VAL A 131 8.60 0.98 -19.44
CA VAL A 131 9.20 0.51 -18.19
C VAL A 131 8.53 1.22 -17.02
N LEU A 132 8.10 0.44 -16.03
CA LEU A 132 7.55 0.90 -14.77
C LEU A 132 8.62 0.79 -13.68
N VAL A 133 8.73 1.82 -12.84
CA VAL A 133 9.66 1.90 -11.71
C VAL A 133 8.94 2.34 -10.45
N GLU A 134 9.50 2.02 -9.29
CA GLU A 134 8.93 2.43 -8.00
C GLU A 134 8.95 3.95 -7.81
N GLN A 135 10.06 4.59 -8.19
CA GLN A 135 10.28 6.03 -8.06
C GLN A 135 11.03 6.55 -9.28
N LEU A 136 10.63 7.74 -9.75
CA LEU A 136 11.42 8.47 -10.75
C LEU A 136 12.60 9.15 -10.04
N SER A 137 13.81 8.86 -10.47
CA SER A 137 14.97 9.64 -10.03
C SER A 137 14.97 11.00 -10.74
N HIS A 138 15.23 12.06 -9.99
CA HIS A 138 15.34 13.43 -10.54
C HIS A 138 16.51 13.61 -11.52
N CYS A 139 17.42 12.65 -11.60
CA CYS A 139 18.59 12.66 -12.44
C CYS A 139 18.44 11.61 -13.56
N GLN A 140 18.44 12.03 -14.83
CA GLN A 140 18.39 11.12 -15.97
C GLN A 140 19.55 10.11 -15.98
N PHE A 141 20.72 10.49 -15.50
CA PHE A 141 21.87 9.59 -15.37
C PHE A 141 21.70 8.53 -14.28
N CYS A 142 20.88 8.81 -13.25
CA CYS A 142 20.64 7.85 -12.16
C CYS A 142 19.68 6.73 -12.56
N GLN A 143 18.88 6.91 -13.61
CA GLN A 143 18.02 5.85 -14.14
C GLN A 143 18.82 4.72 -14.78
N SER A 144 19.99 5.03 -15.34
CA SER A 144 20.89 4.01 -15.90
C SER A 144 21.55 3.11 -14.87
N GLN A 145 21.42 3.43 -13.57
CA GLN A 145 21.97 2.65 -12.46
C GLN A 145 20.91 1.76 -11.77
N LEU A 146 19.67 1.76 -12.25
CA LEU A 146 18.63 0.88 -11.73
C LEU A 146 19.00 -0.58 -11.96
N ARG A 147 18.83 -1.40 -10.93
CA ARG A 147 19.04 -2.84 -11.04
C ARG A 147 17.95 -3.46 -11.90
N PRO A 148 18.25 -4.55 -12.65
CA PRO A 148 17.26 -5.28 -13.45
C PRO A 148 15.98 -5.66 -12.70
N THR A 149 16.06 -5.85 -11.37
CA THR A 149 14.94 -6.20 -10.49
C THR A 149 14.13 -4.99 -9.98
N GLN A 150 14.61 -3.77 -10.22
CA GLN A 150 13.92 -2.52 -9.84
C GLN A 150 13.02 -1.97 -10.95
N MET A 151 12.97 -2.67 -12.07
CA MET A 151 12.21 -2.29 -13.26
C MET A 151 11.26 -3.42 -13.63
N ILE A 152 10.08 -3.05 -14.13
CA ILE A 152 9.10 -3.98 -14.70
C ILE A 152 8.79 -3.50 -16.11
N GLU A 153 8.99 -4.37 -17.09
CA GLU A 153 8.58 -4.10 -18.46
C GLU A 153 7.07 -4.35 -18.59
N ILE A 154 6.36 -3.36 -19.09
CA ILE A 154 4.92 -3.43 -19.31
C ILE A 154 4.69 -3.54 -20.80
N HIS A 155 3.92 -4.54 -21.19
CA HIS A 155 3.46 -4.74 -22.55
C HIS A 155 1.95 -4.85 -22.57
N PHE A 156 1.28 -3.91 -23.23
CA PHE A 156 -0.18 -3.93 -23.32
C PHE A 156 -0.68 -4.93 -24.36
N LYS A 157 -1.65 -5.73 -23.95
CA LYS A 157 -2.41 -6.62 -24.84
C LYS A 157 -3.66 -5.93 -25.39
N ASN A 158 -4.22 -6.50 -26.45
CA ASN A 158 -5.54 -6.16 -26.99
C ASN A 158 -5.71 -4.69 -27.46
N GLY A 159 -4.62 -4.04 -27.90
CA GLY A 159 -4.67 -2.68 -28.39
C GLY A 159 -4.87 -1.61 -27.31
N LEU A 160 -4.70 -1.96 -26.05
CA LEU A 160 -4.60 -0.99 -24.98
C LEU A 160 -3.35 -0.13 -25.17
N SER A 161 -3.48 1.15 -24.86
CA SER A 161 -2.37 2.10 -24.84
C SER A 161 -2.61 3.16 -23.79
N VAL A 162 -1.55 3.81 -23.35
CA VAL A 162 -1.62 4.93 -22.41
C VAL A 162 -0.80 6.10 -22.95
N ASP A 163 -1.14 7.30 -22.48
CA ASP A 163 -0.30 8.46 -22.68
C ASP A 163 0.68 8.61 -21.52
N TYR A 164 1.84 9.21 -21.81
CA TYR A 164 2.84 9.44 -20.80
C TYR A 164 2.30 10.30 -19.65
N SER A 165 2.52 9.85 -18.43
CA SER A 165 2.13 10.56 -17.23
C SER A 165 3.26 10.58 -16.21
N THR A 166 3.50 11.74 -15.62
CA THR A 166 4.39 11.89 -14.46
C THR A 166 3.74 11.45 -13.15
N LYS A 167 2.43 11.17 -13.17
CA LYS A 167 1.69 10.65 -12.02
C LYS A 167 1.93 9.16 -11.86
N ARG A 168 1.76 8.70 -10.62
CA ARG A 168 1.75 7.27 -10.33
C ARG A 168 0.58 6.60 -11.05
N ILE A 169 0.85 5.50 -11.75
CA ILE A 169 -0.14 4.70 -12.46
C ILE A 169 -0.16 3.27 -11.90
N GLY A 170 -1.33 2.66 -11.94
CA GLY A 170 -1.51 1.26 -11.58
C GLY A 170 -1.66 0.40 -12.82
N VAL A 171 -0.90 -0.68 -12.92
CA VAL A 171 -0.92 -1.60 -14.05
C VAL A 171 -1.20 -3.01 -13.58
N GLY A 172 -2.14 -3.68 -14.22
CA GLY A 172 -2.49 -5.06 -13.94
C GLY A 172 -2.37 -5.94 -15.17
N GLY A 173 -1.93 -7.18 -14.95
CA GLY A 173 -1.74 -8.17 -16.01
C GLY A 173 -1.10 -9.46 -15.54
N VAL A 174 -0.71 -10.30 -16.48
CA VAL A 174 -0.02 -11.56 -16.20
C VAL A 174 1.46 -11.31 -16.00
N PHE A 175 1.98 -11.74 -14.87
CA PHE A 175 3.38 -11.59 -14.49
C PHE A 175 4.23 -12.72 -15.07
N THR A 176 5.41 -12.35 -15.58
CA THR A 176 6.44 -13.30 -16.00
C THR A 176 7.82 -12.82 -15.57
N SER A 177 8.72 -13.75 -15.31
CA SER A 177 10.09 -13.46 -14.91
C SER A 177 11.11 -14.17 -15.79
N ASN A 178 12.21 -13.48 -16.12
CA ASN A 178 13.32 -14.06 -16.88
C ASN A 178 14.61 -14.03 -16.05
N PRO A 179 14.93 -15.11 -15.31
CA PRO A 179 16.13 -15.20 -14.48
C PRO A 179 17.44 -15.14 -15.28
N ASP A 180 17.42 -15.48 -16.56
CA ASP A 180 18.65 -15.52 -17.37
C ASP A 180 19.22 -14.13 -17.64
N VAL A 181 18.40 -13.09 -17.54
CA VAL A 181 18.84 -11.70 -17.63
C VAL A 181 19.87 -11.35 -16.54
N LEU A 182 19.73 -11.92 -15.33
CA LEU A 182 20.67 -11.68 -14.22
C LEU A 182 22.07 -12.29 -14.48
N LYS A 183 22.20 -13.20 -15.44
CA LYS A 183 23.47 -13.82 -15.83
C LYS A 183 24.17 -13.05 -16.95
N GLN A 184 23.48 -12.12 -17.61
CA GLN A 184 24.03 -11.35 -18.73
C GLN A 184 24.87 -10.17 -18.19
N GLN A 185 25.98 -9.88 -18.87
CA GLN A 185 26.88 -8.76 -18.52
C GLN A 185 26.29 -7.39 -18.91
N PHE A 186 25.37 -7.35 -19.84
CA PHE A 186 24.71 -6.13 -20.31
C PHE A 186 23.25 -6.18 -19.91
N GLY A 187 22.84 -5.17 -19.16
CA GLY A 187 21.55 -5.04 -18.50
C GLY A 187 20.34 -5.47 -19.32
N GLY A 188 19.37 -6.00 -18.61
CA GLY A 188 18.03 -6.32 -19.10
C GLY A 188 17.04 -6.11 -17.97
N ILE A 189 15.75 -6.30 -18.26
CA ILE A 189 14.68 -6.23 -17.27
C ILE A 189 14.25 -7.66 -16.97
N VAL A 190 14.23 -7.99 -15.67
CA VAL A 190 13.92 -9.35 -15.20
C VAL A 190 12.43 -9.63 -15.24
N TYR A 191 11.63 -8.63 -14.92
CA TYR A 191 10.20 -8.75 -14.71
C TYR A 191 9.41 -8.13 -15.86
N ARG A 192 8.38 -8.83 -16.31
CA ARG A 192 7.46 -8.35 -17.35
C ARG A 192 6.03 -8.58 -16.89
N ILE A 193 5.17 -7.64 -17.24
CA ILE A 193 3.72 -7.76 -17.10
C ILE A 193 3.06 -7.60 -18.47
N GLU A 194 2.36 -8.64 -18.91
CA GLU A 194 1.46 -8.55 -20.04
C GLU A 194 0.15 -7.95 -19.58
N ALA A 195 0.04 -6.64 -19.72
CA ALA A 195 -0.98 -5.83 -19.09
C ALA A 195 -2.30 -5.88 -19.86
N ASP A 196 -3.38 -6.05 -19.12
CA ASP A 196 -4.77 -6.03 -19.62
C ASP A 196 -5.61 -4.94 -18.92
N THR A 197 -5.02 -4.23 -17.94
CA THR A 197 -5.72 -3.19 -17.18
C THR A 197 -4.77 -2.07 -16.72
N VAL A 198 -5.26 -0.83 -16.67
CA VAL A 198 -4.52 0.36 -16.21
C VAL A 198 -5.46 1.28 -15.44
N ARG A 199 -4.91 1.98 -14.41
CA ARG A 199 -5.62 2.98 -13.57
C ARG A 199 -4.78 4.21 -13.34
#